data_8e0493c61dc1def736e9132dd1043f75
#
_entry.id   8e0493c61dc1def736e9132dd1043f75
#
_cell.length_a   1.000
_cell.length_b   1.000
_cell.length_c   1.000
_cell.angle_alpha   90.00
_cell.angle_beta   90.00
_cell.angle_gamma   90.00
#
_symmetry.space_group_name_H-M   'P 1'
#
loop_
_entity.id
_entity.type
_entity.pdbx_description
1 polymer ?
#
loop_
_entity_poly.entity_id
_entity_poly.type
_entity_poly.pdbx_seq_one_letter_code
_entity_poly.pdbx_strand_id
1 'polypeptide(L)'
;MKKTRFLSLALTGTLCVSLLAGCGGSGDGGGAAQTPDAANTSAVQENTGSAFKLGGTGPLTGDAAIYGLAAQRGAQIAVDEIKEAGGDIQFALKYEDDVNVPETAVNAYNALMEWGMQISLGSVTSQPGVSTAALAFEDRIFTMTPSGSSPDVISGKDNVYQMCFSDPNQGLASAQYITEQGLGEKVFIIWKNDDVYSTGIKEQFVKEAETLGLEVVGDATFTTDTATDFSVQLTQAQQAGADLVFLPIYYPVSYTHLRAHETVLDL
;
A
#
# COMPACT_ATOMS: atom_id res chain seq x y z
N MET A 1 -2.21 27.01 56.84
CA MET A 1 -3.14 28.13 57.04
C MET A 1 -3.93 28.38 55.77
N LYS A 2 -5.29 28.38 55.92
CA LYS A 2 -6.39 28.88 55.04
C LYS A 2 -6.54 28.17 53.69
N LYS A 3 -7.45 27.19 53.41
CA LYS A 3 -8.94 27.17 53.42
C LYS A 3 -9.56 28.21 52.50
N THR A 4 -10.24 27.69 51.42
CA THR A 4 -11.67 27.91 51.06
C THR A 4 -11.88 27.29 49.68
N ARG A 5 -12.67 26.29 49.41
CA ARG A 5 -14.13 25.96 49.51
C ARG A 5 -15.01 26.77 48.55
N PHE A 6 -15.86 25.96 47.85
CA PHE A 6 -17.20 26.20 47.24
C PHE A 6 -17.18 26.52 45.73
N LEU A 7 -18.06 26.08 44.88
CA LEU A 7 -19.40 25.49 45.05
C LEU A 7 -19.82 24.87 43.71
N SER A 8 -20.55 23.81 43.77
CA SER A 8 -21.31 23.12 42.70
C SER A 8 -22.41 24.02 42.14
N LEU A 9 -22.75 23.87 40.86
CA LEU A 9 -24.15 23.96 40.44
C LEU A 9 -24.40 23.12 39.18
N ALA A 10 -25.27 22.19 39.30
CA ALA A 10 -25.95 21.46 38.22
C ALA A 10 -27.08 22.34 37.67
N LEU A 11 -27.34 22.26 36.36
CA LEU A 11 -28.70 22.47 35.87
C LEU A 11 -28.93 21.75 34.53
N THR A 12 -29.94 20.97 34.60
CA THR A 12 -30.68 20.21 33.61
C THR A 12 -31.35 21.04 32.50
N GLY A 13 -31.52 20.42 31.32
CA GLY A 13 -32.76 20.56 30.53
C GLY A 13 -32.60 21.31 29.21
N THR A 14 -32.84 20.78 28.08
CA THR A 14 -34.14 20.65 27.44
C THR A 14 -33.95 20.37 25.94
N LEU A 15 -34.60 19.38 25.47
CA LEU A 15 -34.90 18.99 24.08
C LEU A 15 -35.51 20.15 23.30
N CYS A 16 -35.08 20.44 22.07
CA CYS A 16 -35.93 21.04 21.05
C CYS A 16 -35.61 20.49 19.68
N VAL A 17 -36.53 19.73 19.15
CA VAL A 17 -36.74 19.37 17.75
C VAL A 17 -37.22 20.61 17.01
N SER A 18 -36.63 20.94 15.88
CA SER A 18 -37.30 21.75 14.86
C SER A 18 -36.80 21.40 13.46
N LEU A 19 -37.64 20.72 12.74
CA LEU A 19 -37.73 20.66 11.28
C LEU A 19 -38.05 22.05 10.76
N LEU A 20 -37.32 22.53 9.73
CA LEU A 20 -37.94 23.39 8.72
C LEU A 20 -37.12 23.34 7.42
N ALA A 21 -37.80 23.00 6.37
CA ALA A 21 -37.40 23.08 4.97
C ALA A 21 -37.34 24.54 4.52
N GLY A 22 -36.44 24.85 3.59
CA GLY A 22 -36.35 26.15 2.94
C GLY A 22 -35.51 26.09 1.67
N CYS A 23 -36.16 26.09 0.53
CA CYS A 23 -35.64 26.24 -0.81
C CYS A 23 -35.13 27.65 -1.10
N GLY A 24 -34.08 27.76 -1.94
CA GLY A 24 -33.98 28.86 -2.90
C GLY A 24 -32.76 29.77 -2.82
N GLY A 25 -32.05 29.90 -3.94
CA GLY A 25 -31.33 31.13 -4.28
C GLY A 25 -29.91 30.96 -4.82
N SER A 26 -29.74 31.15 -6.10
CA SER A 26 -28.53 31.25 -6.91
C SER A 26 -27.50 32.30 -6.45
N GLY A 27 -26.20 32.07 -6.72
CA GLY A 27 -25.19 33.15 -6.71
C GLY A 27 -23.75 32.68 -6.60
N ASP A 28 -23.13 32.51 -7.73
CA ASP A 28 -21.75 32.88 -8.16
C ASP A 28 -20.52 32.76 -7.25
N GLY A 29 -19.52 32.02 -7.74
CA GLY A 29 -18.13 32.45 -7.82
C GLY A 29 -17.21 32.14 -6.61
N GLY A 30 -16.35 31.15 -6.71
CA GLY A 30 -15.15 31.06 -5.87
C GLY A 30 -14.57 29.63 -5.81
N GLY A 31 -13.56 29.37 -6.64
CA GLY A 31 -12.85 28.10 -6.62
C GLY A 31 -12.11 27.87 -5.30
N ALA A 32 -12.49 26.83 -4.60
CA ALA A 32 -11.74 26.26 -3.50
C ALA A 32 -11.32 24.85 -3.89
N ALA A 33 -10.05 24.59 -3.69
CA ALA A 33 -9.41 23.29 -3.89
C ALA A 33 -10.18 22.20 -3.13
N GLN A 34 -10.65 21.20 -3.85
CA GLN A 34 -11.30 20.04 -3.25
C GLN A 34 -10.21 19.14 -2.67
N THR A 35 -10.18 19.06 -1.35
CA THR A 35 -9.59 17.89 -0.64
C THR A 35 -10.37 16.65 -1.06
N PRO A 36 -9.68 15.51 -1.33
CA PRO A 36 -10.39 14.28 -1.62
C PRO A 36 -11.14 13.82 -0.37
N ASP A 37 -12.45 13.75 -0.48
CA ASP A 37 -13.34 13.18 0.52
C ASP A 37 -12.96 11.72 0.80
N ALA A 38 -12.45 11.50 2.00
CA ALA A 38 -12.37 10.19 2.61
C ALA A 38 -13.77 9.82 3.11
N ALA A 39 -14.49 9.04 2.38
CA ALA A 39 -15.52 8.10 2.81
C ALA A 39 -16.50 7.79 1.68
N ASN A 40 -16.13 6.87 0.83
CA ASN A 40 -17.15 6.05 0.21
C ASN A 40 -16.82 4.58 0.51
N THR A 41 -17.06 4.18 1.75
CA THR A 41 -17.35 2.80 2.09
C THR A 41 -18.67 2.49 1.42
N SER A 42 -18.62 2.12 0.15
CA SER A 42 -19.78 1.53 -0.52
C SER A 42 -20.15 0.30 0.27
N ALA A 43 -21.30 0.36 0.96
CA ALA A 43 -21.89 -0.76 1.64
C ALA A 43 -21.96 -1.91 0.62
N VAL A 44 -21.18 -2.95 0.87
CA VAL A 44 -21.23 -4.20 0.10
C VAL A 44 -22.67 -4.70 0.26
N GLN A 45 -23.45 -4.66 -0.80
CA GLN A 45 -24.74 -5.33 -0.82
C GLN A 45 -24.47 -6.82 -0.66
N GLU A 46 -24.83 -7.37 0.51
CA GLU A 46 -24.86 -8.80 0.73
C GLU A 46 -25.84 -9.44 -0.26
N ASN A 47 -25.28 -10.01 -1.31
CA ASN A 47 -26.06 -10.83 -2.24
C ASN A 47 -26.19 -12.23 -1.62
N THR A 48 -27.33 -12.53 -1.03
CA THR A 48 -27.60 -13.75 -0.26
C THR A 48 -27.94 -14.97 -1.13
N GLY A 49 -27.52 -15.02 -2.38
CA GLY A 49 -27.70 -16.18 -3.25
C GLY A 49 -26.38 -16.57 -3.91
N SER A 50 -26.06 -17.82 -3.98
CA SER A 50 -25.02 -18.57 -4.73
C SER A 50 -23.79 -17.86 -5.34
N ALA A 51 -23.43 -16.64 -4.91
CA ALA A 51 -22.25 -15.93 -5.38
C ALA A 51 -20.98 -16.47 -4.70
N PHE A 52 -19.92 -16.67 -5.47
CA PHE A 52 -18.61 -16.99 -4.92
C PHE A 52 -18.03 -15.79 -4.17
N LYS A 53 -17.53 -16.01 -2.96
CA LYS A 53 -16.97 -14.97 -2.11
C LYS A 53 -15.49 -14.76 -2.40
N LEU A 54 -15.16 -13.60 -2.98
CA LEU A 54 -13.81 -13.14 -3.22
C LEU A 54 -13.36 -12.24 -2.07
N GLY A 55 -12.28 -12.60 -1.39
CA GLY A 55 -11.68 -11.79 -0.34
C GLY A 55 -10.34 -11.22 -0.77
N GLY A 56 -10.03 -10.00 -0.40
CA GLY A 56 -8.70 -9.41 -0.60
C GLY A 56 -8.27 -8.61 0.62
N THR A 57 -6.98 -8.52 0.85
CA THR A 57 -6.39 -7.58 1.81
C THR A 57 -5.46 -6.62 1.08
N GLY A 58 -5.28 -5.46 1.66
CA GLY A 58 -4.36 -4.46 1.13
C GLY A 58 -4.43 -3.19 1.97
N PRO A 59 -3.44 -2.31 1.86
CA PRO A 59 -3.47 -1.04 2.53
C PRO A 59 -4.57 -0.16 1.91
N LEU A 60 -5.68 0.00 2.61
CA LEU A 60 -6.76 0.91 2.20
C LEU A 60 -6.63 2.27 2.86
N THR A 61 -5.83 2.34 3.93
CA THR A 61 -5.43 3.56 4.63
C THR A 61 -3.90 3.63 4.80
N GLY A 62 -3.38 4.77 5.27
CA GLY A 62 -1.95 5.01 5.44
C GLY A 62 -1.19 5.29 4.14
N ASP A 63 0.14 5.31 4.22
CA ASP A 63 1.01 5.78 3.14
C ASP A 63 0.95 4.91 1.88
N ALA A 64 0.71 3.62 2.02
CA ALA A 64 0.62 2.69 0.89
C ALA A 64 -0.81 2.56 0.32
N ALA A 65 -1.78 3.36 0.78
CA ALA A 65 -3.20 3.24 0.40
C ALA A 65 -3.46 3.37 -1.11
N ILE A 66 -2.61 4.10 -1.83
CA ILE A 66 -2.74 4.24 -3.29
C ILE A 66 -2.73 2.89 -4.01
N TYR A 67 -1.94 1.92 -3.52
CA TYR A 67 -1.85 0.58 -4.12
C TYR A 67 -3.07 -0.28 -3.78
N GLY A 68 -3.45 -0.32 -2.50
CA GLY A 68 -4.59 -1.12 -2.03
C GLY A 68 -5.92 -0.66 -2.62
N LEU A 69 -6.16 0.65 -2.62
CA LEU A 69 -7.36 1.23 -3.21
C LEU A 69 -7.43 1.00 -4.73
N ALA A 70 -6.30 1.03 -5.45
CA ALA A 70 -6.28 0.75 -6.87
C ALA A 70 -6.66 -0.73 -7.15
N ALA A 71 -6.08 -1.68 -6.39
CA ALA A 71 -6.39 -3.09 -6.53
C ALA A 71 -7.86 -3.40 -6.17
N GLN A 72 -8.37 -2.85 -5.06
CA GLN A 72 -9.77 -2.99 -4.66
C GLN A 72 -10.72 -2.48 -5.74
N ARG A 73 -10.46 -1.29 -6.29
CA ARG A 73 -11.29 -0.69 -7.34
C ARG A 73 -11.26 -1.52 -8.63
N GLY A 74 -10.09 -2.02 -9.02
CA GLY A 74 -9.96 -2.90 -10.19
C GLY A 74 -10.75 -4.19 -10.02
N ALA A 75 -10.68 -4.82 -8.85
CA ALA A 75 -11.46 -6.01 -8.53
C ALA A 75 -12.98 -5.72 -8.53
N GLN A 76 -13.39 -4.56 -8.00
CA GLN A 76 -14.81 -4.16 -8.01
C GLN A 76 -15.33 -3.95 -9.42
N ILE A 77 -14.57 -3.29 -10.29
CA ILE A 77 -14.94 -3.09 -11.71
C ILE A 77 -15.16 -4.45 -12.39
N ALA A 78 -14.23 -5.40 -12.21
CA ALA A 78 -14.35 -6.73 -12.80
C ALA A 78 -15.60 -7.48 -12.30
N VAL A 79 -15.91 -7.39 -11.00
CA VAL A 79 -17.13 -8.01 -10.44
C VAL A 79 -18.39 -7.36 -11.00
N ASP A 80 -18.40 -6.03 -11.15
CA ASP A 80 -19.55 -5.30 -11.70
C ASP A 80 -19.76 -5.64 -13.19
N GLU A 81 -18.71 -5.71 -13.99
CA GLU A 81 -18.76 -6.13 -15.40
C GLU A 81 -19.30 -7.56 -15.55
N ILE A 82 -18.83 -8.51 -14.72
CA ILE A 82 -19.34 -9.88 -14.73
C ILE A 82 -20.82 -9.91 -14.38
N LYS A 83 -21.23 -9.12 -13.39
CA LYS A 83 -22.63 -9.00 -12.99
C LYS A 83 -23.52 -8.43 -14.11
N GLU A 84 -23.05 -7.38 -14.79
CA GLU A 84 -23.75 -6.75 -15.92
C GLU A 84 -23.85 -7.67 -17.12
N ALA A 85 -22.82 -8.47 -17.39
CA ALA A 85 -22.82 -9.44 -18.47
C ALA A 85 -23.87 -10.55 -18.28
N GLY A 86 -24.36 -10.77 -17.06
CA GLY A 86 -25.45 -11.69 -16.76
C GLY A 86 -25.08 -13.14 -17.03
N GLY A 87 -24.32 -13.77 -16.14
CA GLY A 87 -23.98 -15.19 -16.22
C GLY A 87 -24.45 -15.95 -15.00
N ASP A 88 -24.36 -17.29 -15.04
CA ASP A 88 -24.74 -18.17 -13.94
C ASP A 88 -23.76 -18.05 -12.75
N ILE A 89 -22.53 -17.58 -13.00
CA ILE A 89 -21.51 -17.39 -11.98
C ILE A 89 -21.49 -15.91 -11.56
N GLN A 90 -21.71 -15.66 -10.29
CA GLN A 90 -21.67 -14.34 -9.69
C GLN A 90 -20.66 -14.30 -8.54
N PHE A 91 -20.13 -13.11 -8.25
CA PHE A 91 -19.16 -12.89 -7.19
C PHE A 91 -19.66 -11.86 -6.18
N ALA A 92 -19.32 -12.09 -4.91
CA ALA A 92 -19.38 -11.10 -3.84
C ALA A 92 -17.96 -10.75 -3.44
N LEU A 93 -17.61 -9.47 -3.43
CA LEU A 93 -16.26 -8.98 -3.13
C LEU A 93 -16.24 -8.33 -1.75
N LYS A 94 -15.21 -8.66 -0.97
CA LYS A 94 -14.88 -7.97 0.29
C LYS A 94 -13.39 -7.72 0.36
N TYR A 95 -13.00 -6.50 0.70
CA TYR A 95 -11.62 -6.12 1.03
C TYR A 95 -11.52 -5.68 2.48
N GLU A 96 -10.44 -6.10 3.14
CA GLU A 96 -10.08 -5.67 4.49
C GLU A 96 -8.78 -4.86 4.45
N ASP A 97 -8.71 -3.81 5.26
CA ASP A 97 -7.52 -2.96 5.36
C ASP A 97 -6.43 -3.66 6.18
N ASP A 98 -5.25 -3.83 5.61
CA ASP A 98 -4.08 -4.37 6.30
C ASP A 98 -3.07 -3.29 6.72
N VAL A 99 -3.32 -2.03 6.37
CA VAL A 99 -2.46 -0.87 6.61
C VAL A 99 -0.97 -1.10 6.27
N ASN A 100 -0.70 -2.06 5.38
CA ASN A 100 0.65 -2.54 5.03
C ASN A 100 1.43 -3.15 6.22
N VAL A 101 0.74 -3.76 7.17
CA VAL A 101 1.31 -4.38 8.38
C VAL A 101 0.98 -5.87 8.41
N PRO A 102 1.99 -6.77 8.54
CA PRO A 102 1.79 -8.22 8.50
C PRO A 102 0.78 -8.75 9.52
N GLU A 103 0.84 -8.28 10.77
CA GLU A 103 -0.05 -8.71 11.84
C GLU A 103 -1.50 -8.28 11.58
N THR A 104 -1.69 -7.07 11.02
CA THR A 104 -3.01 -6.59 10.63
C THR A 104 -3.56 -7.39 9.46
N ALA A 105 -2.70 -7.76 8.49
CA ALA A 105 -3.08 -8.59 7.36
C ALA A 105 -3.54 -9.99 7.78
N VAL A 106 -2.90 -10.59 8.78
CA VAL A 106 -3.33 -11.88 9.37
C VAL A 106 -4.74 -11.74 9.96
N ASN A 107 -5.01 -10.67 10.71
CA ASN A 107 -6.34 -10.41 11.27
C ASN A 107 -7.39 -10.17 10.17
N ALA A 108 -7.02 -9.40 9.14
CA ALA A 108 -7.86 -9.14 7.97
C ALA A 108 -8.19 -10.43 7.20
N TYR A 109 -7.20 -11.30 6.99
CA TYR A 109 -7.41 -12.61 6.38
C TYR A 109 -8.39 -13.47 7.19
N ASN A 110 -8.22 -13.55 8.51
CA ASN A 110 -9.11 -14.30 9.38
C ASN A 110 -10.55 -13.76 9.33
N ALA A 111 -10.73 -12.44 9.31
CA ALA A 111 -12.05 -11.82 9.15
C ALA A 111 -12.71 -12.16 7.81
N LEU A 112 -11.93 -12.29 6.74
CA LEU A 112 -12.41 -12.76 5.44
C LEU A 112 -12.80 -14.25 5.47
N MET A 113 -12.03 -15.09 6.18
CA MET A 113 -12.38 -16.50 6.38
C MET A 113 -13.68 -16.66 7.20
N GLU A 114 -13.86 -15.88 8.25
CA GLU A 114 -15.12 -15.83 9.02
C GLU A 114 -16.31 -15.37 8.16
N TRP A 115 -16.11 -14.43 7.25
CA TRP A 115 -17.12 -14.03 6.25
C TRP A 115 -17.43 -15.16 5.27
N GLY A 116 -16.58 -16.17 5.17
CA GLY A 116 -16.70 -17.33 4.28
C GLY A 116 -16.05 -17.13 2.92
N MET A 117 -14.91 -16.47 2.87
CA MET A 117 -14.08 -16.34 1.66
C MET A 117 -13.79 -17.71 1.05
N GLN A 118 -13.90 -17.83 -0.26
CA GLN A 118 -13.66 -19.05 -1.03
C GLN A 118 -12.46 -18.93 -1.97
N ILE A 119 -12.17 -17.70 -2.42
CA ILE A 119 -11.05 -17.36 -3.30
C ILE A 119 -10.43 -16.08 -2.74
N SER A 120 -9.10 -16.07 -2.61
CA SER A 120 -8.37 -14.93 -2.14
C SER A 120 -7.74 -14.16 -3.31
N LEU A 121 -7.95 -12.85 -3.34
CA LEU A 121 -7.23 -11.93 -4.21
C LEU A 121 -5.88 -11.51 -3.60
N GLY A 122 -5.44 -12.20 -2.54
CA GLY A 122 -4.18 -12.00 -1.86
C GLY A 122 -4.10 -10.68 -1.10
N SER A 123 -2.92 -10.39 -0.59
CA SER A 123 -2.52 -9.05 -0.16
C SER A 123 -1.89 -8.30 -1.33
N VAL A 124 -2.04 -6.98 -1.31
CA VAL A 124 -1.54 -6.12 -2.38
C VAL A 124 -0.04 -5.89 -2.27
N THR A 125 0.50 -5.87 -1.06
CA THR A 125 1.92 -5.61 -0.78
C THR A 125 2.64 -6.88 -0.32
N SER A 126 3.96 -6.94 -0.52
CA SER A 126 4.75 -8.17 -0.36
C SER A 126 4.82 -8.67 1.07
N GLN A 127 5.14 -7.80 2.05
CA GLN A 127 5.33 -8.22 3.43
C GLN A 127 4.05 -8.78 4.06
N PRO A 128 2.87 -8.11 3.99
CA PRO A 128 1.58 -8.70 4.32
C PRO A 128 1.26 -9.96 3.51
N GLY A 129 1.62 -9.95 2.21
CA GLY A 129 1.38 -11.07 1.30
C GLY A 129 2.07 -12.36 1.71
N VAL A 130 3.30 -12.29 2.22
CA VAL A 130 4.00 -13.46 2.76
C VAL A 130 3.22 -14.08 3.92
N SER A 131 2.72 -13.26 4.84
CA SER A 131 1.99 -13.73 6.03
C SER A 131 0.63 -14.34 5.66
N THR A 132 -0.16 -13.66 4.82
CA THR A 132 -1.48 -14.16 4.42
C THR A 132 -1.40 -15.36 3.49
N ALA A 133 -0.38 -15.44 2.62
CA ALA A 133 -0.15 -16.57 1.75
C ALA A 133 0.19 -17.86 2.52
N ALA A 134 0.88 -17.75 3.67
CA ALA A 134 1.13 -18.89 4.55
C ALA A 134 -0.18 -19.47 5.08
N LEU A 135 -1.09 -18.63 5.57
CA LEU A 135 -2.42 -19.05 6.02
C LEU A 135 -3.26 -19.65 4.88
N ALA A 136 -3.28 -18.97 3.73
CA ALA A 136 -4.02 -19.46 2.57
C ALA A 136 -3.50 -20.83 2.06
N PHE A 137 -2.20 -21.08 2.21
CA PHE A 137 -1.62 -22.38 1.88
C PHE A 137 -2.11 -23.49 2.83
N GLU A 138 -2.13 -23.21 4.13
CA GLU A 138 -2.63 -24.14 5.16
C GLU A 138 -4.15 -24.40 5.00
N ASP A 139 -4.93 -23.35 4.79
CA ASP A 139 -6.38 -23.41 4.60
C ASP A 139 -6.81 -23.93 3.22
N ARG A 140 -5.84 -24.16 2.31
CA ARG A 140 -6.07 -24.58 0.92
C ARG A 140 -6.96 -23.62 0.13
N ILE A 141 -6.90 -22.33 0.41
CA ILE A 141 -7.59 -21.29 -0.33
C ILE A 141 -6.76 -20.93 -1.57
N PHE A 142 -7.37 -21.03 -2.76
CA PHE A 142 -6.76 -20.51 -3.97
C PHE A 142 -6.52 -19.00 -3.83
N THR A 143 -5.29 -18.58 -4.03
CA THR A 143 -4.88 -17.19 -3.83
C THR A 143 -4.13 -16.68 -5.05
N MET A 144 -4.47 -15.47 -5.50
CA MET A 144 -3.75 -14.77 -6.55
C MET A 144 -3.50 -13.33 -6.14
N THR A 145 -2.25 -12.98 -5.80
CA THR A 145 -1.92 -11.59 -5.46
C THR A 145 -1.79 -10.74 -6.73
N PRO A 146 -2.39 -9.54 -6.75
CA PRO A 146 -2.27 -8.64 -7.89
C PRO A 146 -0.91 -7.93 -7.95
N SER A 147 -0.24 -7.71 -6.82
CA SER A 147 0.92 -6.83 -6.73
C SER A 147 1.98 -7.25 -5.70
N GLY A 148 1.71 -8.21 -4.82
CA GLY A 148 2.70 -8.74 -3.89
C GLY A 148 3.81 -9.45 -4.64
N SER A 149 4.91 -8.73 -4.93
CA SER A 149 5.92 -9.10 -5.94
C SER A 149 7.11 -9.89 -5.41
N SER A 150 7.25 -10.02 -4.07
CA SER A 150 8.29 -10.88 -3.50
C SER A 150 8.06 -12.35 -3.85
N PRO A 151 9.10 -13.07 -4.31
CA PRO A 151 9.03 -14.52 -4.51
C PRO A 151 8.60 -15.30 -3.28
N ASP A 152 8.82 -14.78 -2.07
CA ASP A 152 8.46 -15.42 -0.80
C ASP A 152 6.94 -15.56 -0.62
N VAL A 153 6.16 -14.74 -1.33
CA VAL A 153 4.69 -14.86 -1.33
C VAL A 153 4.26 -16.23 -1.86
N ILE A 154 4.87 -16.69 -2.96
CA ILE A 154 4.46 -17.93 -3.65
C ILE A 154 5.37 -19.12 -3.36
N SER A 155 6.59 -18.90 -2.88
CA SER A 155 7.59 -19.94 -2.70
C SER A 155 7.08 -21.09 -1.84
N GLY A 156 7.15 -22.33 -2.39
CA GLY A 156 6.72 -23.55 -1.70
C GLY A 156 5.21 -23.73 -1.56
N LYS A 157 4.39 -22.90 -2.22
CA LYS A 157 2.92 -22.93 -2.13
C LYS A 157 2.29 -23.20 -3.49
N ASP A 158 1.60 -24.34 -3.63
CA ASP A 158 1.00 -24.81 -4.88
C ASP A 158 -0.38 -24.22 -5.18
N ASN A 159 -0.94 -23.44 -4.25
CA ASN A 159 -2.25 -22.78 -4.37
C ASN A 159 -2.16 -21.25 -4.30
N VAL A 160 -0.94 -20.68 -4.33
CA VAL A 160 -0.70 -19.23 -4.29
C VAL A 160 0.07 -18.79 -5.54
N TYR A 161 -0.44 -17.78 -6.21
CA TYR A 161 0.06 -17.28 -7.49
C TYR A 161 0.27 -15.77 -7.47
N GLN A 162 1.16 -15.28 -8.32
CA GLN A 162 1.42 -13.85 -8.57
C GLN A 162 0.99 -13.47 -9.98
N MET A 163 0.30 -12.32 -10.12
CA MET A 163 0.01 -11.70 -11.42
C MET A 163 1.11 -10.72 -11.86
N CYS A 164 1.82 -10.12 -10.91
CA CYS A 164 2.84 -9.11 -11.15
C CYS A 164 4.21 -9.74 -11.48
N PHE A 165 5.12 -8.89 -12.00
CA PHE A 165 6.54 -9.22 -12.08
C PHE A 165 7.14 -9.36 -10.68
N SER A 166 8.23 -10.14 -10.55
CA SER A 166 8.89 -10.35 -9.26
C SER A 166 9.89 -9.24 -8.92
N ASP A 167 10.19 -9.08 -7.63
CA ASP A 167 11.20 -8.14 -7.13
C ASP A 167 12.58 -8.35 -7.80
N PRO A 168 13.11 -9.58 -7.96
CA PRO A 168 14.33 -9.80 -8.71
C PRO A 168 14.28 -9.29 -10.15
N ASN A 169 13.16 -9.48 -10.87
CA ASN A 169 13.02 -8.95 -12.23
C ASN A 169 12.98 -7.42 -12.24
N GLN A 170 12.40 -6.78 -11.23
CA GLN A 170 12.41 -5.34 -11.08
C GLN A 170 13.82 -4.81 -10.85
N GLY A 171 14.59 -5.43 -9.96
CA GLY A 171 15.98 -5.06 -9.69
C GLY A 171 16.85 -5.18 -10.93
N LEU A 172 16.74 -6.30 -11.66
CA LEU A 172 17.44 -6.55 -12.92
C LEU A 172 17.10 -5.48 -13.97
N ALA A 173 15.80 -5.28 -14.24
CA ALA A 173 15.34 -4.32 -15.24
C ALA A 173 15.75 -2.88 -14.90
N SER A 174 15.79 -2.52 -13.59
CA SER A 174 16.22 -1.21 -13.15
C SER A 174 17.69 -0.95 -13.45
N ALA A 175 18.58 -1.91 -13.17
CA ALA A 175 20.01 -1.78 -13.47
C ALA A 175 20.27 -1.69 -14.97
N GLN A 176 19.59 -2.52 -15.77
CA GLN A 176 19.64 -2.47 -17.23
C GLN A 176 19.19 -1.12 -17.76
N TYR A 177 18.04 -0.62 -17.31
CA TYR A 177 17.49 0.65 -17.74
C TYR A 177 18.41 1.84 -17.42
N ILE A 178 18.98 1.89 -16.22
CA ILE A 178 19.94 2.92 -15.82
C ILE A 178 21.14 2.90 -16.75
N THR A 179 21.70 1.73 -17.03
CA THR A 179 22.87 1.55 -17.90
C THR A 179 22.56 1.92 -19.36
N GLU A 180 21.46 1.39 -19.90
CA GLU A 180 21.06 1.62 -21.30
C GLU A 180 20.72 3.08 -21.60
N GLN A 181 20.10 3.76 -20.63
CA GLN A 181 19.72 5.16 -20.79
C GLN A 181 20.82 6.14 -20.35
N GLY A 182 21.93 5.65 -19.77
CA GLY A 182 23.03 6.50 -19.29
C GLY A 182 22.58 7.48 -18.21
N LEU A 183 21.71 7.03 -17.27
CA LEU A 183 21.13 7.90 -16.26
C LEU A 183 22.10 8.28 -15.15
N GLY A 184 23.17 7.50 -14.96
CA GLY A 184 24.23 7.72 -14.00
C GLY A 184 25.29 6.62 -14.11
N GLU A 185 26.49 6.89 -13.61
CA GLU A 185 27.61 5.95 -13.59
C GLU A 185 27.90 5.44 -12.18
N LYS A 186 27.54 6.22 -11.14
CA LYS A 186 27.80 5.96 -9.72
C LYS A 186 26.51 5.95 -8.92
N VAL A 187 26.01 4.76 -8.68
CA VAL A 187 24.71 4.58 -8.02
C VAL A 187 24.87 4.38 -6.52
N PHE A 188 24.13 5.14 -5.73
CA PHE A 188 23.94 4.89 -4.29
C PHE A 188 22.52 4.37 -4.05
N ILE A 189 22.36 3.34 -3.21
CA ILE A 189 21.06 2.70 -2.97
C ILE A 189 20.55 3.09 -1.59
N ILE A 190 19.33 3.62 -1.50
CA ILE A 190 18.64 3.80 -0.20
C ILE A 190 17.45 2.85 -0.17
N TRP A 191 17.46 1.90 0.78
CA TRP A 191 16.50 0.80 0.79
C TRP A 191 15.99 0.49 2.19
N LYS A 192 14.79 -0.11 2.24
CA LYS A 192 14.11 -0.45 3.48
C LYS A 192 14.47 -1.88 3.89
N ASN A 193 15.23 -2.03 4.97
CA ASN A 193 15.80 -3.32 5.36
C ASN A 193 14.86 -4.23 6.19
N ASP A 194 13.71 -3.72 6.58
CA ASP A 194 12.63 -4.46 7.23
C ASP A 194 11.46 -4.79 6.26
N ASP A 195 11.72 -4.78 4.95
CA ASP A 195 10.73 -5.06 3.91
C ASP A 195 11.29 -5.99 2.83
N VAL A 196 10.62 -7.13 2.61
CA VAL A 196 11.06 -8.14 1.64
C VAL A 196 11.03 -7.64 0.19
N TYR A 197 10.11 -6.72 -0.14
CA TYR A 197 10.02 -6.08 -1.45
C TYR A 197 11.30 -5.27 -1.75
N SER A 198 11.64 -4.35 -0.86
CA SER A 198 12.80 -3.48 -0.99
C SER A 198 14.11 -4.29 -1.04
N THR A 199 14.23 -5.29 -0.19
CA THR A 199 15.39 -6.20 -0.11
C THR A 199 15.56 -7.00 -1.40
N GLY A 200 14.50 -7.61 -1.90
CA GLY A 200 14.56 -8.45 -3.11
C GLY A 200 14.96 -7.69 -4.36
N ILE A 201 14.47 -6.46 -4.52
CA ILE A 201 14.86 -5.57 -5.62
C ILE A 201 16.34 -5.18 -5.50
N LYS A 202 16.77 -4.72 -4.31
CA LYS A 202 18.15 -4.28 -4.06
C LYS A 202 19.15 -5.39 -4.32
N GLU A 203 18.91 -6.58 -3.84
CA GLU A 203 19.83 -7.70 -4.01
C GLU A 203 20.06 -8.05 -5.48
N GLN A 204 19.01 -8.10 -6.27
CA GLN A 204 19.15 -8.41 -7.70
C GLN A 204 19.74 -7.22 -8.48
N PHE A 205 19.37 -5.99 -8.11
CA PHE A 205 19.96 -4.78 -8.70
C PHE A 205 21.49 -4.78 -8.57
N VAL A 206 22.02 -5.06 -7.39
CA VAL A 206 23.47 -5.11 -7.14
C VAL A 206 24.15 -6.18 -8.00
N LYS A 207 23.56 -7.37 -8.11
CA LYS A 207 24.12 -8.45 -8.96
C LYS A 207 24.14 -8.07 -10.43
N GLU A 208 23.08 -7.45 -10.92
CA GLU A 208 22.99 -7.04 -12.33
C GLU A 208 23.90 -5.85 -12.61
N ALA A 209 23.99 -4.89 -11.70
CA ALA A 209 24.93 -3.75 -11.78
C ALA A 209 26.38 -4.21 -11.93
N GLU A 210 26.80 -5.21 -11.14
CA GLU A 210 28.12 -5.83 -11.26
C GLU A 210 28.35 -6.43 -12.66
N THR A 211 27.36 -7.13 -13.20
CA THR A 211 27.40 -7.75 -14.53
C THR A 211 27.53 -6.72 -15.65
N LEU A 212 26.86 -5.58 -15.50
CA LEU A 212 26.82 -4.50 -16.48
C LEU A 212 28.01 -3.51 -16.34
N GLY A 213 28.80 -3.60 -15.26
CA GLY A 213 29.85 -2.66 -14.93
C GLY A 213 29.32 -1.30 -14.43
N LEU A 214 28.08 -1.25 -13.95
CA LEU A 214 27.49 -0.09 -13.29
C LEU A 214 28.03 -0.02 -11.85
N GLU A 215 28.67 1.10 -11.48
CA GLU A 215 29.31 1.23 -10.17
C GLU A 215 28.28 1.49 -9.07
N VAL A 216 28.15 0.56 -8.12
CA VAL A 216 27.38 0.78 -6.88
C VAL A 216 28.37 1.31 -5.82
N VAL A 217 28.36 2.63 -5.57
CA VAL A 217 29.31 3.31 -4.68
C VAL A 217 28.97 3.15 -3.20
N GLY A 218 27.81 2.64 -2.86
CA GLY A 218 27.38 2.35 -1.50
C GLY A 218 25.88 2.15 -1.36
N ASP A 219 25.49 1.82 -0.14
CA ASP A 219 24.07 1.75 0.20
C ASP A 219 23.82 2.20 1.65
N ALA A 220 22.59 2.63 1.92
CA ALA A 220 22.12 2.97 3.26
C ALA A 220 20.71 2.47 3.46
N THR A 221 20.36 2.20 4.71
CA THR A 221 19.06 1.63 5.08
C THR A 221 18.19 2.60 5.87
N PHE A 222 16.90 2.29 5.87
CA PHE A 222 15.92 2.83 6.79
C PHE A 222 14.92 1.73 7.17
N THR A 223 14.09 2.00 8.17
CA THR A 223 13.01 1.13 8.64
C THR A 223 11.68 1.89 8.58
N THR A 224 10.57 1.21 8.85
CA THR A 224 9.26 1.85 8.99
C THR A 224 9.29 3.05 9.92
N ASP A 225 9.99 2.93 11.07
CA ASP A 225 10.04 3.99 12.09
C ASP A 225 10.90 5.20 11.69
N THR A 226 11.81 5.03 10.72
CA THR A 226 12.76 6.08 10.29
C THR A 226 12.51 6.61 8.89
N ALA A 227 11.38 6.25 8.28
CA ALA A 227 11.03 6.58 6.89
C ALA A 227 10.61 8.05 6.65
N THR A 228 10.94 8.98 7.54
CA THR A 228 10.52 10.38 7.47
C THR A 228 11.64 11.39 7.24
N ASP A 229 12.90 11.00 7.54
CA ASP A 229 14.08 11.86 7.35
C ASP A 229 15.24 11.04 6.75
N PHE A 230 15.69 11.45 5.57
CA PHE A 230 16.74 10.80 4.80
C PHE A 230 18.03 11.63 4.72
N SER A 231 18.16 12.69 5.51
CA SER A 231 19.31 13.61 5.48
C SER A 231 20.65 12.89 5.68
N VAL A 232 20.66 11.86 6.54
CA VAL A 232 21.88 11.06 6.79
C VAL A 232 22.23 10.21 5.57
N GLN A 233 21.27 9.51 4.99
CA GLN A 233 21.47 8.65 3.83
C GLN A 233 21.87 9.47 2.59
N LEU A 234 21.26 10.63 2.38
CA LEU A 234 21.62 11.55 1.29
C LEU A 234 23.02 12.13 1.48
N THR A 235 23.41 12.48 2.71
CA THR A 235 24.77 12.90 3.01
C THR A 235 25.79 11.80 2.71
N GLN A 236 25.48 10.54 3.02
CA GLN A 236 26.34 9.41 2.68
C GLN A 236 26.47 9.22 1.17
N ALA A 237 25.36 9.34 0.42
CA ALA A 237 25.38 9.26 -1.05
C ALA A 237 26.27 10.35 -1.65
N GLN A 238 26.15 11.59 -1.18
CA GLN A 238 26.98 12.70 -1.62
C GLN A 238 28.47 12.48 -1.31
N GLN A 239 28.80 12.01 -0.10
CA GLN A 239 30.19 11.70 0.31
C GLN A 239 30.78 10.54 -0.50
N ALA A 240 29.95 9.58 -0.92
CA ALA A 240 30.37 8.50 -1.81
C ALA A 240 30.57 8.95 -3.26
N GLY A 241 30.22 10.20 -3.60
CA GLY A 241 30.31 10.74 -4.96
C GLY A 241 29.30 10.13 -5.92
N ALA A 242 28.14 9.75 -5.43
CA ALA A 242 27.04 9.24 -6.25
C ALA A 242 26.50 10.34 -7.17
N ASP A 243 26.20 9.98 -8.41
CA ASP A 243 25.50 10.82 -9.39
C ASP A 243 24.06 10.37 -9.61
N LEU A 244 23.69 9.20 -9.05
CA LEU A 244 22.32 8.66 -9.06
C LEU A 244 22.00 8.00 -7.73
N VAL A 245 20.79 8.23 -7.21
CA VAL A 245 20.26 7.50 -6.06
C VAL A 245 19.15 6.56 -6.54
N PHE A 246 19.31 5.27 -6.29
CA PHE A 246 18.29 4.25 -6.57
C PHE A 246 17.48 3.96 -5.32
N LEU A 247 16.14 3.99 -5.45
CA LEU A 247 15.19 3.90 -4.36
C LEU A 247 14.21 2.73 -4.57
N PRO A 248 14.58 1.49 -4.25
CA PRO A 248 13.71 0.33 -4.34
C PRO A 248 12.68 0.34 -3.21
N ILE A 249 11.70 1.22 -3.28
CA ILE A 249 10.68 1.40 -2.24
C ILE A 249 9.38 1.94 -2.83
N TYR A 250 8.29 1.86 -2.08
CA TYR A 250 6.99 2.41 -2.43
C TYR A 250 7.04 3.91 -2.69
N TYR A 251 6.36 4.31 -3.77
CA TYR A 251 6.31 5.69 -4.28
C TYR A 251 6.08 6.78 -3.21
N PRO A 252 5.20 6.61 -2.21
CA PRO A 252 5.00 7.67 -1.21
C PRO A 252 6.26 8.03 -0.43
N VAL A 253 7.12 7.05 -0.13
CA VAL A 253 8.40 7.29 0.56
C VAL A 253 9.34 8.08 -0.33
N SER A 254 9.53 7.64 -1.57
CA SER A 254 10.44 8.30 -2.52
C SER A 254 9.93 9.69 -2.93
N TYR A 255 8.64 9.84 -3.16
CA TYR A 255 8.08 11.10 -3.65
C TYR A 255 7.86 12.15 -2.56
N THR A 256 7.27 11.77 -1.41
CA THR A 256 6.93 12.74 -0.37
C THR A 256 8.12 13.13 0.52
N HIS A 257 8.95 12.17 0.85
CA HIS A 257 10.03 12.40 1.82
C HIS A 257 11.36 12.78 1.17
N LEU A 258 11.76 12.08 0.11
CA LEU A 258 13.03 12.39 -0.56
C LEU A 258 12.96 13.64 -1.41
N ARG A 259 11.85 13.88 -2.13
CA ARG A 259 11.68 15.12 -2.90
C ARG A 259 11.58 16.38 -2.02
N ALA A 260 11.11 16.27 -0.80
CA ALA A 260 11.13 17.40 0.15
C ALA A 260 12.57 17.87 0.46
N HIS A 261 13.58 17.02 0.25
CA HIS A 261 14.99 17.33 0.40
C HIS A 261 15.68 17.80 -0.90
N GLU A 262 15.02 17.72 -2.07
CA GLU A 262 15.58 18.21 -3.35
C GLU A 262 15.92 19.70 -3.35
N THR A 263 15.30 20.50 -2.48
CA THR A 263 15.63 21.92 -2.29
C THR A 263 16.96 22.16 -1.55
N VAL A 264 17.58 21.11 -1.04
CA VAL A 264 18.85 21.17 -0.30
C VAL A 264 20.02 20.62 -1.13
N LEU A 265 19.74 19.92 -2.21
CA LEU A 265 20.71 19.34 -3.13
C LEU A 265 20.60 20.07 -4.48
N ASP A 266 21.18 21.28 -4.60
CA ASP A 266 21.67 21.77 -5.89
C ASP A 266 22.85 20.89 -6.27
N LEU A 267 22.57 19.81 -6.99
CA LEU A 267 23.55 18.97 -7.68
C LEU A 267 23.79 19.52 -9.08
#